data_14290beb33166c82930a0680a3874e10
#
_entry.id   14290beb33166c82930a0680a3874e10
#
_cell.length_a   1.000
_cell.length_b   1.000
_cell.length_c   1.000
_cell.angle_alpha   90.00
_cell.angle_beta   90.00
_cell.angle_gamma   90.00
#
_symmetry.space_group_name_H-M   'P 1'
#
loop_
_entity.id
_entity.type
_entity.pdbx_description
1 polymer ?
#
loop_
_entity_poly.entity_id
_entity_poly.type
_entity_poly.pdbx_seq_one_letter_code
_entity_poly.pdbx_strand_id
1 'polypeptide(L)'
;MTDLPFAAAVDSPVQWVFDRTRISGLSQTQGSGPQYLAISLSAAQAYVDVPAARLREQFVPALADLFPAARDAKVTEFFVTRERRATFRQAPGTAALRPEPGTALPGLVLAGAWTATGWPDTMEGAVRSGLAAAIELRRTVRAPVASTASPLSTEVR
;
A
#
# COMPACT_ATOMS: atom_id res chain seq x y z
N MET A 1 4.49 -26.43 0.41
CA MET A 1 3.09 -26.39 -0.05
C MET A 1 2.98 -26.15 -1.55
N THR A 2 3.75 -25.25 -2.08
CA THR A 2 3.84 -24.94 -3.52
C THR A 2 5.24 -24.40 -3.80
N ASP A 3 5.73 -24.57 -5.03
CA ASP A 3 7.02 -23.99 -5.47
C ASP A 3 6.85 -22.52 -5.93
N LEU A 4 5.63 -22.01 -5.88
CA LEU A 4 5.34 -20.63 -6.24
C LEU A 4 5.67 -19.68 -5.08
N PRO A 5 6.28 -18.52 -5.36
CA PRO A 5 6.60 -17.52 -4.34
C PRO A 5 5.35 -16.86 -3.74
N PHE A 6 4.24 -16.89 -4.46
CA PHE A 6 2.93 -16.42 -4.00
C PHE A 6 1.79 -17.08 -4.78
N ALA A 7 0.59 -17.05 -4.20
CA ALA A 7 -0.65 -17.49 -4.82
C ALA A 7 -1.80 -16.57 -4.41
N ALA A 8 -2.77 -16.40 -5.29
CA ALA A 8 -4.06 -15.78 -4.99
C ALA A 8 -5.14 -16.87 -4.91
N ALA A 9 -6.08 -16.71 -3.99
CA ALA A 9 -7.20 -17.61 -3.85
C ALA A 9 -8.50 -17.00 -4.41
N VAL A 10 -9.39 -17.85 -4.90
CA VAL A 10 -10.74 -17.50 -5.36
C VAL A 10 -11.74 -18.18 -4.43
N ASP A 11 -12.82 -17.51 -4.10
CA ASP A 11 -13.89 -18.00 -3.21
C ASP A 11 -13.37 -18.52 -1.86
N SER A 12 -12.38 -17.83 -1.29
CA SER A 12 -11.74 -18.17 -0.02
C SER A 12 -11.59 -16.92 0.85
N PRO A 13 -11.61 -17.03 2.18
CA PRO A 13 -11.23 -15.93 3.06
C PRO A 13 -9.75 -15.54 2.89
N VAL A 14 -8.92 -16.46 2.42
CA VAL A 14 -7.53 -16.18 2.06
C VAL A 14 -7.50 -15.46 0.71
N GLN A 15 -6.97 -14.24 0.65
CA GLN A 15 -6.83 -13.52 -0.62
C GLN A 15 -5.48 -13.81 -1.28
N TRP A 16 -4.41 -13.56 -0.57
CA TRP A 16 -3.05 -13.78 -1.04
C TRP A 16 -2.24 -14.56 -0.02
N VAL A 17 -1.44 -15.50 -0.51
CA VAL A 17 -0.45 -16.25 0.27
C VAL A 17 0.93 -15.99 -0.33
N PHE A 18 1.87 -15.61 0.48
CA PHE A 18 3.28 -15.41 0.10
C PHE A 18 4.15 -16.41 0.87
N ASP A 19 4.98 -17.16 0.17
CA ASP A 19 6.04 -17.93 0.82
C ASP A 19 7.21 -16.99 1.16
N ARG A 20 7.40 -16.73 2.45
CA ARG A 20 8.45 -15.86 2.99
C ARG A 20 9.60 -16.66 3.59
N THR A 21 9.59 -17.97 3.47
CA THR A 21 10.56 -18.87 4.10
C THR A 21 11.99 -18.47 3.81
N ARG A 22 12.33 -18.35 2.54
CA ARG A 22 13.70 -18.00 2.13
C ARG A 22 14.12 -16.58 2.56
N ILE A 23 13.20 -15.63 2.48
CA ILE A 23 13.46 -14.22 2.83
C ILE A 23 13.60 -14.04 4.35
N SER A 24 12.91 -14.88 5.15
CA SER A 24 12.98 -14.83 6.62
C SER A 24 14.24 -15.48 7.19
N GLY A 25 15.11 -16.06 6.36
CA GLY A 25 16.31 -16.75 6.79
C GLY A 25 16.07 -18.18 7.31
N LEU A 26 14.82 -18.69 7.22
CA LEU A 26 14.55 -20.10 7.54
C LEU A 26 15.20 -21.00 6.49
N SER A 27 16.02 -21.96 6.96
CA SER A 27 16.64 -22.93 6.10
C SER A 27 15.65 -24.03 5.73
N GLN A 28 15.47 -24.26 4.44
CA GLN A 28 14.81 -25.46 3.94
C GLN A 28 15.88 -26.46 3.47
N THR A 29 15.90 -27.64 4.05
CA THR A 29 16.74 -28.72 3.59
C THR A 29 15.92 -29.57 2.61
N GLN A 30 16.21 -29.48 1.31
CA GLN A 30 15.64 -30.30 0.24
C GLN A 30 14.09 -30.43 0.26
N GLY A 31 13.38 -29.31 0.41
CA GLY A 31 11.91 -29.32 0.33
C GLY A 31 11.18 -29.82 1.58
N SER A 32 11.89 -30.22 2.62
CA SER A 32 11.35 -30.54 3.92
C SER A 32 11.86 -29.54 4.96
N GLY A 33 10.96 -29.03 5.82
CA GLY A 33 11.32 -28.08 6.84
C GLY A 33 10.17 -27.11 7.13
N PRO A 34 10.32 -26.25 8.15
CA PRO A 34 9.30 -25.27 8.46
C PRO A 34 9.15 -24.27 7.31
N GLN A 35 7.92 -23.89 7.03
CA GLN A 35 7.59 -22.82 6.09
C GLN A 35 7.03 -21.61 6.83
N TYR A 36 7.41 -20.42 6.38
CA TYR A 36 6.82 -19.18 6.83
C TYR A 36 5.93 -18.61 5.73
N LEU A 37 4.63 -18.65 5.96
CA LEU A 37 3.62 -18.15 5.04
C LEU A 37 3.03 -16.85 5.58
N ALA A 38 2.94 -15.85 4.72
CA ALA A 38 2.24 -14.61 5.01
C ALA A 38 0.93 -14.56 4.20
N ILE A 39 -0.20 -14.47 4.90
CA ILE A 39 -1.51 -14.22 4.29
C ILE A 39 -1.75 -12.71 4.32
N SER A 40 -2.05 -12.11 3.17
CA SER A 40 -2.35 -10.68 3.05
C SER A 40 -3.79 -10.49 2.61
N LEU A 41 -4.48 -9.59 3.31
CA LEU A 41 -5.86 -9.21 3.03
C LEU A 41 -5.94 -7.72 2.80
N SER A 42 -6.57 -7.33 1.69
CA SER A 42 -6.99 -5.95 1.41
C SER A 42 -8.46 -5.79 1.76
N ALA A 43 -8.89 -4.55 2.06
CA ALA A 43 -10.28 -4.25 2.47
C ALA A 43 -10.76 -5.12 3.64
N ALA A 44 -9.88 -5.32 4.63
CA ALA A 44 -10.01 -6.30 5.70
C ALA A 44 -10.88 -5.81 6.87
N GLN A 45 -11.86 -4.92 6.65
CA GLN A 45 -12.71 -4.35 7.71
C GLN A 45 -13.44 -5.43 8.52
N ALA A 46 -13.85 -6.53 7.88
CA ALA A 46 -14.52 -7.64 8.56
C ALA A 46 -13.60 -8.40 9.53
N TYR A 47 -12.28 -8.27 9.41
CA TYR A 47 -11.29 -9.03 10.17
C TYR A 47 -10.45 -8.18 11.14
N VAL A 48 -10.45 -6.86 10.96
CA VAL A 48 -9.49 -5.97 11.64
C VAL A 48 -9.63 -5.99 13.17
N ASP A 49 -10.81 -6.26 13.69
CA ASP A 49 -11.09 -6.33 15.14
C ASP A 49 -11.29 -7.76 15.64
N VAL A 50 -11.25 -8.76 14.76
CA VAL A 50 -11.43 -10.18 15.13
C VAL A 50 -10.19 -10.67 15.90
N PRO A 51 -10.36 -11.32 17.07
CA PRO A 51 -9.25 -11.89 17.83
C PRO A 51 -8.41 -12.87 17.00
N ALA A 52 -7.08 -12.87 17.22
CA ALA A 52 -6.15 -13.73 16.49
C ALA A 52 -6.51 -15.23 16.56
N ALA A 53 -7.03 -15.69 17.71
CA ALA A 53 -7.47 -17.07 17.87
C ALA A 53 -8.61 -17.41 16.89
N ARG A 54 -9.59 -16.53 16.73
CA ARG A 54 -10.69 -16.73 15.78
C ARG A 54 -10.24 -16.66 14.33
N LEU A 55 -9.29 -15.77 14.02
CA LEU A 55 -8.68 -15.74 12.68
C LEU A 55 -7.93 -17.04 12.40
N ARG A 56 -7.20 -17.58 13.39
CA ARG A 56 -6.53 -18.87 13.26
C ARG A 56 -7.51 -20.01 12.95
N GLU A 57 -8.63 -20.08 13.69
CA GLU A 57 -9.69 -21.08 13.47
C GLU A 57 -10.29 -21.01 12.07
N GLN A 58 -10.34 -19.82 11.47
CA GLN A 58 -10.89 -19.62 10.12
C GLN A 58 -9.85 -19.82 9.02
N PHE A 59 -8.65 -19.25 9.18
CA PHE A 59 -7.67 -19.18 8.09
C PHE A 59 -6.81 -20.43 7.96
N VAL A 60 -6.57 -21.19 9.03
CA VAL A 60 -5.79 -22.43 8.95
C VAL A 60 -6.52 -23.51 8.14
N PRO A 61 -7.82 -23.81 8.38
CA PRO A 61 -8.56 -24.72 7.52
C PRO A 61 -8.67 -24.22 6.07
N ALA A 62 -8.96 -22.94 5.85
CA ALA A 62 -9.04 -22.39 4.50
C ALA A 62 -7.71 -22.51 3.74
N LEU A 63 -6.57 -22.41 4.43
CA LEU A 63 -5.26 -22.64 3.83
C LEU A 63 -5.06 -24.12 3.46
N ALA A 64 -5.55 -25.04 4.29
CA ALA A 64 -5.51 -26.48 4.03
C ALA A 64 -6.42 -26.91 2.86
N ASP A 65 -7.51 -26.18 2.62
CA ASP A 65 -8.37 -26.39 1.45
C ASP A 65 -7.69 -25.94 0.17
N LEU A 66 -6.96 -24.81 0.21
CA LEU A 66 -6.21 -24.30 -0.93
C LEU A 66 -4.96 -25.14 -1.26
N PHE A 67 -4.29 -25.64 -0.23
CA PHE A 67 -3.05 -26.39 -0.36
C PHE A 67 -3.17 -27.74 0.35
N PRO A 68 -3.51 -28.82 -0.35
CA PRO A 68 -3.67 -30.14 0.27
C PRO A 68 -2.50 -30.59 1.13
N ALA A 69 -1.26 -30.22 0.77
CA ALA A 69 -0.07 -30.50 1.57
C ALA A 69 -0.05 -29.79 2.95
N ALA A 70 -0.92 -28.80 3.16
CA ALA A 70 -1.04 -28.11 4.45
C ALA A 70 -1.95 -28.87 5.43
N ARG A 71 -2.71 -29.87 4.99
CA ARG A 71 -3.66 -30.61 5.84
C ARG A 71 -2.99 -31.31 7.01
N ASP A 72 -1.81 -31.87 6.76
CA ASP A 72 -1.02 -32.59 7.76
C ASP A 72 0.06 -31.70 8.41
N ALA A 73 0.13 -30.43 8.03
CA ALA A 73 1.13 -29.52 8.54
C ALA A 73 0.77 -29.02 9.94
N LYS A 74 1.73 -29.08 10.86
CA LYS A 74 1.57 -28.51 12.19
C LYS A 74 1.85 -27.01 12.16
N VAL A 75 0.87 -26.21 12.52
CA VAL A 75 1.05 -24.76 12.72
C VAL A 75 1.73 -24.54 14.07
N THR A 76 3.00 -24.19 14.06
CA THR A 76 3.83 -23.95 15.24
C THR A 76 3.62 -22.54 15.80
N GLU A 77 3.49 -21.55 14.93
CA GLU A 77 3.28 -20.16 15.30
C GLU A 77 2.18 -19.54 14.43
N PHE A 78 1.42 -18.63 15.02
CA PHE A 78 0.41 -17.84 14.33
C PHE A 78 0.33 -16.46 14.97
N PHE A 79 0.57 -15.43 14.20
CA PHE A 79 0.43 -14.05 14.63
C PHE A 79 -0.31 -13.22 13.58
N VAL A 80 -0.84 -12.07 13.99
CA VAL A 80 -1.60 -11.17 13.13
C VAL A 80 -1.08 -9.76 13.31
N THR A 81 -0.65 -9.17 12.21
CA THR A 81 -0.38 -7.72 12.13
C THR A 81 -1.60 -7.01 11.53
N ARG A 82 -1.90 -5.82 12.03
CA ARG A 82 -3.04 -5.03 11.58
C ARG A 82 -2.61 -3.64 11.21
N GLU A 83 -2.67 -3.33 9.93
CA GLU A 83 -2.47 -1.97 9.46
C GLU A 83 -3.84 -1.33 9.19
N ARG A 84 -4.32 -0.57 10.14
CA ARG A 84 -5.66 0.05 10.09
C ARG A 84 -5.75 1.21 9.10
N ARG A 85 -4.61 1.77 8.72
CA ARG A 85 -4.48 2.95 7.86
C ARG A 85 -3.45 2.73 6.76
N ALA A 86 -3.47 1.53 6.17
CA ALA A 86 -2.53 1.16 5.11
C ALA A 86 -2.63 2.10 3.90
N THR A 87 -3.88 2.40 3.47
CA THR A 87 -4.16 3.30 2.35
C THR A 87 -5.46 4.07 2.62
N PHE A 88 -5.72 5.10 1.83
CA PHE A 88 -7.06 5.72 1.81
C PHE A 88 -8.07 4.78 1.12
N ARG A 89 -9.34 4.95 1.44
CA ARG A 89 -10.41 4.16 0.84
C ARG A 89 -10.64 4.56 -0.62
N GLN A 90 -10.38 3.68 -1.53
CA GLN A 90 -10.67 3.84 -2.96
C GLN A 90 -12.13 3.43 -3.23
N ALA A 91 -13.07 4.35 -2.99
CA ALA A 91 -14.49 4.16 -3.28
C ALA A 91 -14.87 4.87 -4.60
N PRO A 92 -16.00 4.53 -5.23
CA PRO A 92 -16.52 5.30 -6.35
C PRO A 92 -16.60 6.80 -6.02
N GLY A 93 -16.12 7.66 -6.91
CA GLY A 93 -16.09 9.12 -6.72
C GLY A 93 -14.88 9.66 -5.96
N THR A 94 -14.09 8.86 -5.24
CA THR A 94 -12.93 9.38 -4.47
C THR A 94 -11.79 9.88 -5.35
N ALA A 95 -11.73 9.50 -6.61
CA ALA A 95 -10.72 10.01 -7.55
C ALA A 95 -10.78 11.54 -7.69
N ALA A 96 -11.98 12.12 -7.67
CA ALA A 96 -12.18 13.57 -7.76
C ALA A 96 -11.71 14.34 -6.50
N LEU A 97 -11.48 13.65 -5.39
CA LEU A 97 -10.99 14.23 -4.14
C LEU A 97 -9.46 14.23 -4.03
N ARG A 98 -8.78 13.61 -4.98
CA ARG A 98 -7.32 13.52 -5.00
C ARG A 98 -6.74 14.85 -5.49
N PRO A 99 -5.88 15.53 -4.71
CA PRO A 99 -5.32 16.81 -5.11
C PRO A 99 -4.29 16.66 -6.23
N GLU A 100 -4.21 17.69 -7.06
CA GLU A 100 -3.10 17.86 -8.00
C GLU A 100 -1.78 18.15 -7.27
N PRO A 101 -0.61 17.96 -7.92
CA PRO A 101 0.68 18.24 -7.30
C PRO A 101 0.90 19.73 -6.98
N GLY A 102 0.29 20.64 -7.73
CA GLY A 102 0.41 22.08 -7.49
C GLY A 102 -0.44 22.54 -6.30
N THR A 103 0.07 23.51 -5.54
CA THR A 103 -0.66 24.18 -4.45
C THR A 103 -0.80 25.67 -4.70
N ALA A 104 -1.66 26.33 -3.92
CA ALA A 104 -1.77 27.79 -3.95
C ALA A 104 -0.54 28.51 -3.35
N LEU A 105 0.35 27.77 -2.66
CA LEU A 105 1.54 28.35 -2.05
C LEU A 105 2.74 28.23 -3.02
N PRO A 106 3.39 29.33 -3.40
CA PRO A 106 4.55 29.31 -4.27
C PRO A 106 5.67 28.42 -3.69
N GLY A 107 6.24 27.55 -4.54
CA GLY A 107 7.32 26.65 -4.14
C GLY A 107 6.90 25.43 -3.33
N LEU A 108 5.62 25.26 -2.99
CA LEU A 108 5.10 24.08 -2.33
C LEU A 108 4.37 23.19 -3.33
N VAL A 109 4.77 21.93 -3.42
CA VAL A 109 4.11 20.90 -4.23
C VAL A 109 3.80 19.67 -3.38
N LEU A 110 2.78 18.92 -3.80
CA LEU A 110 2.37 17.67 -3.14
C LEU A 110 2.89 16.47 -3.92
N ALA A 111 3.36 15.46 -3.18
CA ALA A 111 3.72 14.16 -3.71
C ALA A 111 3.22 13.05 -2.78
N GLY A 112 2.81 11.94 -3.36
CA GLY A 112 2.32 10.76 -2.66
C GLY A 112 1.34 9.99 -3.53
N ALA A 113 1.22 8.69 -3.33
CA ALA A 113 0.30 7.85 -4.10
C ALA A 113 -1.16 8.30 -4.00
N TRP A 114 -1.50 9.12 -3.03
CA TRP A 114 -2.83 9.70 -2.79
C TRP A 114 -3.16 10.92 -3.66
N THR A 115 -2.20 11.50 -4.38
CA THR A 115 -2.43 12.62 -5.30
C THR A 115 -3.08 12.16 -6.61
N ALA A 116 -3.57 13.11 -7.44
CA ALA A 116 -4.25 12.84 -8.71
C ALA A 116 -3.27 12.35 -9.79
N THR A 117 -2.78 11.14 -9.66
CA THR A 117 -1.82 10.55 -10.61
C THR A 117 -2.48 9.83 -11.79
N GLY A 118 -3.81 9.68 -11.78
CA GLY A 118 -4.53 8.79 -12.70
C GLY A 118 -4.25 7.29 -12.46
N TRP A 119 -3.56 6.95 -11.37
CA TRP A 119 -3.16 5.60 -11.01
C TRP A 119 -3.64 5.24 -9.60
N PRO A 120 -3.87 3.94 -9.28
CA PRO A 120 -4.16 3.52 -7.91
C PRO A 120 -3.02 3.89 -6.93
N ASP A 121 -3.31 3.88 -5.63
CA ASP A 121 -2.35 4.15 -4.54
C ASP A 121 -1.38 2.96 -4.33
N THR A 122 -0.54 2.75 -5.28
CA THR A 122 0.47 1.71 -5.36
C THR A 122 1.87 2.35 -5.36
N MET A 123 2.91 1.52 -5.33
CA MET A 123 4.29 2.00 -5.53
C MET A 123 4.45 2.76 -6.85
N GLU A 124 3.82 2.28 -7.94
CA GLU A 124 3.82 2.98 -9.22
C GLU A 124 3.11 4.34 -9.12
N GLY A 125 1.97 4.40 -8.42
CA GLY A 125 1.27 5.65 -8.14
C GLY A 125 2.15 6.63 -7.37
N ALA A 126 2.95 6.18 -6.42
CA ALA A 126 3.89 7.02 -5.68
C ALA A 126 5.02 7.57 -6.56
N VAL A 127 5.60 6.73 -7.43
CA VAL A 127 6.63 7.15 -8.40
C VAL A 127 6.09 8.20 -9.36
N ARG A 128 4.92 7.96 -9.96
CA ARG A 128 4.24 8.92 -10.85
C ARG A 128 3.99 10.26 -10.16
N SER A 129 3.56 10.21 -8.93
CA SER A 129 3.33 11.41 -8.11
C SER A 129 4.61 12.23 -7.90
N GLY A 130 5.72 11.56 -7.57
CA GLY A 130 7.02 12.24 -7.42
C GLY A 130 7.49 12.90 -8.70
N LEU A 131 7.32 12.24 -9.85
CA LEU A 131 7.64 12.83 -11.16
C LEU A 131 6.76 14.04 -11.47
N ALA A 132 5.45 13.94 -11.23
CA ALA A 132 4.52 15.05 -11.45
C ALA A 132 4.84 16.25 -10.55
N ALA A 133 5.13 16.02 -9.28
CA ALA A 133 5.54 17.05 -8.34
C ALA A 133 6.85 17.74 -8.75
N ALA A 134 7.85 16.98 -9.22
CA ALA A 134 9.11 17.54 -9.71
C ALA A 134 8.93 18.40 -10.96
N ILE A 135 8.04 17.99 -11.88
CA ILE A 135 7.70 18.79 -13.06
C ILE A 135 7.04 20.11 -12.64
N GLU A 136 6.08 20.03 -11.73
CA GLU A 136 5.35 21.20 -11.24
C GLU A 136 6.27 22.18 -10.50
N LEU A 137 7.14 21.69 -9.63
CA LEU A 137 8.12 22.51 -8.93
C LEU A 137 9.06 23.24 -9.91
N ARG A 138 9.51 22.55 -10.96
CA ARG A 138 10.35 23.18 -12.00
C ARG A 138 9.64 24.29 -12.76
N ARG A 139 8.33 24.20 -12.94
CA ARG A 139 7.51 25.26 -13.56
C ARG A 139 7.44 26.48 -12.64
N THR A 140 7.17 26.27 -11.36
CA THR A 140 7.05 27.36 -10.40
C THR A 140 8.38 28.10 -10.16
N VAL A 141 9.50 27.36 -10.09
CA VAL A 141 10.84 27.96 -9.93
C VAL A 141 11.31 28.74 -11.18
N ARG A 142 10.89 28.31 -12.36
CA ARG A 142 11.27 28.99 -13.63
C ARG A 142 10.37 30.15 -13.98
N ALA A 143 9.18 30.25 -13.41
CA ALA A 143 8.33 31.41 -13.60
C ALA A 143 9.01 32.67 -12.99
N PRO A 144 9.22 33.76 -13.74
CA PRO A 144 9.74 34.99 -13.14
C PRO A 144 8.81 35.43 -12.02
N VAL A 145 9.37 35.73 -10.85
CA VAL A 145 8.62 36.35 -9.76
C VAL A 145 8.05 37.64 -10.31
N ALA A 146 6.73 37.72 -10.49
CA ALA A 146 6.07 38.95 -10.84
C ALA A 146 6.41 39.97 -9.74
N SER A 147 7.23 40.96 -10.08
CA SER A 147 7.61 42.02 -9.17
C SER A 147 6.35 42.81 -8.81
N THR A 148 5.81 42.58 -7.62
CA THR A 148 4.83 43.47 -6.99
C THR A 148 5.54 44.71 -6.42
N ALA A 149 6.21 45.46 -7.28
CA ALA A 149 6.60 46.81 -6.97
C ALA A 149 5.39 47.70 -7.19
N SER A 150 4.62 47.92 -6.13
CA SER A 150 3.66 49.00 -6.06
C SER A 150 4.45 50.32 -6.04
N PRO A 151 4.22 51.26 -6.92
CA PRO A 151 4.87 52.55 -6.81
C PRO A 151 4.30 53.28 -5.58
N LEU A 152 5.17 53.53 -4.61
CA LEU A 152 4.88 54.50 -3.54
C LEU A 152 4.67 55.84 -4.18
N SER A 153 3.43 56.29 -4.29
CA SER A 153 3.09 57.67 -4.64
C SER A 153 3.52 58.56 -3.48
N THR A 154 4.64 59.25 -3.70
CA THR A 154 5.06 60.33 -2.82
C THR A 154 4.28 61.57 -3.24
N GLU A 155 3.15 61.84 -2.58
CA GLU A 155 2.58 63.19 -2.55
C GLU A 155 3.17 63.93 -1.36
N VAL A 156 4.08 64.86 -1.69
CA VAL A 156 4.54 65.89 -0.77
C VAL A 156 3.65 67.12 -1.00
N ARG A 157 3.01 67.56 0.05
CA ARG A 157 2.55 68.96 0.26
C ARG A 157 3.16 69.47 1.52
#